data_760c278d25902b656bb3f1f31aedcc57
#
_entry.id   760c278d25902b656bb3f1f31aedcc57
#
_cell.length_a   1.000
_cell.length_b   1.000
_cell.length_c   1.000
_cell.angle_alpha   90.00
_cell.angle_beta   90.00
_cell.angle_gamma   90.00
#
_symmetry.space_group_name_H-M   'P 1'
#
loop_
_entity.id
_entity.type
_entity.pdbx_description
1 polymer ?
#
loop_
_entity_poly.entity_id
_entity_poly.type
_entity_poly.pdbx_seq_one_letter_code
_entity_poly.pdbx_strand_id
1 'polypeptide(L)'
;MAEVRSNLREDLILAGINEINAYGANGFSVRRVADACNVSSAAPYKHFKDKKAFISAIIDHVNDQWAVTQEEILASAQPDPRSQMVSVAVGYVKFLMEKPHYRQTLMLKNADFDNLYHRKPGEVNSRTEQIMQRVKEAYDLSDEVWRRKALMVRALLFGSVFMFDSGEFKYTEDSLEDIRYIINREFEVL
;
A
#
# COMPACT_ATOMS: atom_id res chain seq x y z
N MET A 1 15.41 -13.31 31.52
CA MET A 1 14.58 -12.67 30.52
C MET A 1 15.54 -11.98 29.55
N ALA A 2 15.71 -12.51 28.34
CA ALA A 2 16.57 -11.90 27.35
C ALA A 2 15.82 -10.67 26.79
N GLU A 3 16.35 -9.48 27.03
CA GLU A 3 15.95 -8.25 26.32
C GLU A 3 16.09 -8.51 24.82
N VAL A 4 14.96 -8.57 24.12
CA VAL A 4 14.94 -8.47 22.64
C VAL A 4 15.58 -7.12 22.36
N ARG A 5 16.85 -7.12 21.89
CA ARG A 5 17.49 -5.91 21.36
C ARG A 5 16.59 -5.43 20.24
N SER A 6 15.81 -4.37 20.49
CA SER A 6 15.04 -3.71 19.45
C SER A 6 15.99 -3.38 18.31
N ASN A 7 15.59 -3.72 17.08
CA ASN A 7 16.37 -3.36 15.90
C ASN A 7 16.16 -1.85 15.68
N LEU A 8 17.10 -1.03 16.16
CA LEU A 8 16.99 0.44 16.07
C LEU A 8 16.59 0.90 14.64
N ARG A 9 17.02 0.19 13.61
CA ARG A 9 16.63 0.50 12.23
C ARG A 9 15.12 0.36 12.03
N GLU A 10 14.52 -0.67 12.60
CA GLU A 10 13.08 -0.93 12.53
C GLU A 10 12.29 0.08 13.37
N ASP A 11 12.75 0.38 14.59
CA ASP A 11 12.14 1.41 15.45
C ASP A 11 12.13 2.77 14.74
N LEU A 12 13.23 3.13 14.07
CA LEU A 12 13.33 4.36 13.28
C LEU A 12 12.34 4.36 12.11
N ILE A 13 12.16 3.22 11.42
CA ILE A 13 11.16 3.10 10.32
C ILE A 13 9.75 3.31 10.85
N LEU A 14 9.37 2.65 11.96
CA LEU A 14 8.05 2.78 12.57
C LEU A 14 7.78 4.20 13.06
N ALA A 15 8.75 4.83 13.72
CA ALA A 15 8.67 6.23 14.12
C ALA A 15 8.60 7.16 12.89
N GLY A 16 9.29 6.83 11.82
CA GLY A 16 9.25 7.55 10.55
C GLY A 16 7.88 7.47 9.86
N ILE A 17 7.17 6.34 9.93
CA ILE A 17 5.79 6.20 9.46
C ILE A 17 4.87 7.18 10.22
N ASN A 18 4.99 7.22 11.55
CA ASN A 18 4.24 8.15 12.38
C ASN A 18 4.54 9.62 12.04
N GLU A 19 5.80 9.93 11.76
CA GLU A 19 6.24 11.27 11.34
C GLU A 19 5.63 11.67 9.99
N ILE A 20 5.58 10.74 9.00
CA ILE A 20 4.91 10.97 7.72
C ILE A 20 3.40 11.21 7.92
N ASN A 21 2.77 10.43 8.80
CA ASN A 21 1.36 10.59 9.12
C ASN A 21 1.03 11.96 9.74
N ALA A 22 1.92 12.46 10.59
CA ALA A 22 1.69 13.73 11.28
C ALA A 22 2.00 14.96 10.41
N TYR A 23 3.01 14.90 9.55
CA TYR A 23 3.58 16.08 8.89
C TYR A 23 3.71 15.95 7.37
N GLY A 24 3.34 14.80 6.80
CA GLY A 24 3.57 14.48 5.39
C GLY A 24 5.07 14.29 5.06
N ALA A 25 5.35 13.82 3.84
CA ALA A 25 6.74 13.60 3.39
C ALA A 25 7.56 14.90 3.34
N ASN A 26 6.94 16.02 2.92
CA ASN A 26 7.60 17.31 2.84
C ASN A 26 7.98 17.85 4.23
N GLY A 27 7.12 17.62 5.24
CA GLY A 27 7.34 18.00 6.64
C GLY A 27 8.21 17.02 7.45
N PHE A 28 8.61 15.89 6.86
CA PHE A 28 9.40 14.85 7.54
C PHE A 28 10.71 15.36 8.11
N SER A 29 10.94 15.10 9.40
CA SER A 29 12.12 15.52 10.15
C SER A 29 12.85 14.33 10.78
N VAL A 30 14.05 14.03 10.27
CA VAL A 30 14.93 12.98 10.82
C VAL A 30 15.24 13.24 12.30
N ARG A 31 15.35 14.50 12.72
CA ARG A 31 15.58 14.86 14.12
C ARG A 31 14.41 14.47 15.01
N ARG A 32 13.17 14.82 14.64
CA ARG A 32 11.99 14.44 15.43
C ARG A 32 11.83 12.91 15.52
N VAL A 33 12.15 12.18 14.45
CA VAL A 33 12.16 10.71 14.48
C VAL A 33 13.21 10.18 15.46
N ALA A 34 14.43 10.74 15.46
CA ALA A 34 15.47 10.36 16.41
C ALA A 34 15.05 10.66 17.86
N ASP A 35 14.48 11.84 18.11
CA ASP A 35 13.97 12.25 19.43
C ASP A 35 12.85 11.26 19.89
N ALA A 36 11.94 10.85 18.99
CA ALA A 36 10.89 9.87 19.30
C ALA A 36 11.44 8.48 19.67
N CYS A 37 12.60 8.11 19.13
CA CYS A 37 13.29 6.85 19.45
C CYS A 37 14.27 6.99 20.62
N ASN A 38 14.36 8.15 21.27
CA ASN A 38 15.31 8.45 22.37
C ASN A 38 16.78 8.24 21.96
N VAL A 39 17.15 8.61 20.73
CA VAL A 39 18.51 8.49 20.21
C VAL A 39 19.03 9.86 19.75
N SER A 40 20.37 9.97 19.60
CA SER A 40 20.97 11.19 19.06
C SER A 40 20.52 11.47 17.62
N SER A 41 20.45 12.73 17.22
CA SER A 41 20.11 13.13 15.84
C SER A 41 21.07 12.57 14.77
N ALA A 42 22.25 12.10 15.16
CA ALA A 42 23.21 11.44 14.28
C ALA A 42 22.95 9.91 14.12
N ALA A 43 22.18 9.30 15.03
CA ALA A 43 21.96 7.86 15.03
C ALA A 43 21.25 7.36 13.75
N PRO A 44 20.21 8.03 13.21
CA PRO A 44 19.57 7.60 11.97
C PRO A 44 20.53 7.52 10.78
N TYR A 45 21.52 8.41 10.72
CA TYR A 45 22.49 8.46 9.61
C TYR A 45 23.50 7.30 9.62
N LYS A 46 23.53 6.47 10.67
CA LYS A 46 24.23 5.19 10.68
C LYS A 46 23.49 4.11 9.91
N HIS A 47 22.18 4.27 9.72
CA HIS A 47 21.30 3.32 9.06
C HIS A 47 20.83 3.78 7.67
N PHE A 48 20.72 5.10 7.49
CA PHE A 48 20.22 5.73 6.26
C PHE A 48 21.17 6.84 5.83
N LYS A 49 21.61 6.76 4.57
CA LYS A 49 22.59 7.70 4.00
C LYS A 49 22.17 9.17 4.13
N ASP A 50 20.87 9.43 3.93
CA ASP A 50 20.27 10.75 3.97
C ASP A 50 18.76 10.65 4.23
N LYS A 51 18.08 11.81 4.30
CA LYS A 51 16.61 11.88 4.48
C LYS A 51 15.86 11.10 3.41
N LYS A 52 16.31 11.14 2.15
CA LYS A 52 15.65 10.46 1.03
C LYS A 52 15.76 8.95 1.18
N ALA A 53 16.95 8.43 1.47
CA ALA A 53 17.17 7.02 1.73
C ALA A 53 16.33 6.52 2.93
N PHE A 54 16.12 7.38 3.94
CA PHE A 54 15.26 7.05 5.06
C PHE A 54 13.79 6.93 4.65
N ILE A 55 13.24 7.93 3.93
CA ILE A 55 11.86 7.87 3.44
C ILE A 55 11.68 6.69 2.46
N SER A 56 12.66 6.41 1.59
CA SER A 56 12.63 5.22 0.72
C SER A 56 12.50 3.93 1.54
N ALA A 57 13.29 3.77 2.60
CA ALA A 57 13.20 2.60 3.46
C ALA A 57 11.85 2.47 4.18
N ILE A 58 11.19 3.59 4.50
CA ILE A 58 9.82 3.59 5.05
C ILE A 58 8.83 3.09 3.99
N ILE A 59 8.91 3.60 2.76
CA ILE A 59 8.06 3.18 1.65
C ILE A 59 8.26 1.69 1.34
N ASP A 60 9.50 1.24 1.28
CA ASP A 60 9.83 -0.17 1.06
C ASP A 60 9.23 -1.06 2.14
N HIS A 61 9.38 -0.66 3.42
CA HIS A 61 8.78 -1.39 4.55
C HIS A 61 7.25 -1.53 4.41
N VAL A 62 6.54 -0.45 4.06
CA VAL A 62 5.08 -0.48 3.91
C VAL A 62 4.67 -1.34 2.71
N ASN A 63 5.40 -1.24 1.59
CA ASN A 63 5.16 -2.09 0.43
C ASN A 63 5.43 -3.57 0.72
N ASP A 64 6.44 -3.88 1.53
CA ASP A 64 6.74 -5.26 1.95
C ASP A 64 5.66 -5.81 2.88
N GLN A 65 5.10 -5.00 3.79
CA GLN A 65 3.95 -5.38 4.60
C GLN A 65 2.71 -5.71 3.76
N TRP A 66 2.47 -4.92 2.71
CA TRP A 66 1.42 -5.24 1.73
C TRP A 66 1.72 -6.54 0.98
N ALA A 67 2.96 -6.74 0.52
CA ALA A 67 3.32 -7.95 -0.22
C ALA A 67 3.10 -9.23 0.60
N VAL A 68 3.43 -9.22 1.90
CA VAL A 68 3.14 -10.34 2.81
C VAL A 68 1.63 -10.60 2.90
N THR A 69 0.83 -9.56 3.15
CA THR A 69 -0.64 -9.68 3.21
C THR A 69 -1.23 -10.19 1.89
N GLN A 70 -0.68 -9.74 0.76
CA GLN A 70 -1.11 -10.19 -0.56
C GLN A 70 -0.87 -11.69 -0.78
N GLU A 71 0.28 -12.22 -0.38
CA GLU A 71 0.55 -13.66 -0.50
C GLU A 71 -0.38 -14.50 0.38
N GLU A 72 -0.72 -14.03 1.58
CA GLU A 72 -1.71 -14.68 2.46
C GLU A 72 -3.10 -14.73 1.79
N ILE A 73 -3.52 -13.64 1.16
CA ILE A 73 -4.77 -13.56 0.40
C ILE A 73 -4.76 -14.55 -0.76
N LEU A 74 -3.66 -14.58 -1.52
CA LEU A 74 -3.53 -15.46 -2.70
C LEU A 74 -3.48 -16.93 -2.32
N ALA A 75 -2.92 -17.28 -1.17
CA ALA A 75 -2.90 -18.66 -0.67
C ALA A 75 -4.30 -19.22 -0.39
N SER A 76 -5.28 -18.34 -0.08
CA SER A 76 -6.68 -18.71 0.18
C SER A 76 -7.62 -18.47 -0.99
N ALA A 77 -7.18 -17.74 -2.03
CA ALA A 77 -7.99 -17.40 -3.18
C ALA A 77 -8.13 -18.59 -4.15
N GLN A 78 -9.25 -18.61 -4.91
CA GLN A 78 -9.39 -19.54 -6.03
C GLN A 78 -8.27 -19.30 -7.07
N PRO A 79 -7.78 -20.35 -7.75
CA PRO A 79 -6.60 -20.23 -8.60
C PRO A 79 -6.83 -19.50 -9.94
N ASP A 80 -8.08 -19.15 -10.28
CA ASP A 80 -8.35 -18.40 -11.50
C ASP A 80 -7.93 -16.92 -11.38
N PRO A 81 -7.45 -16.31 -12.48
CA PRO A 81 -6.88 -14.97 -12.45
C PRO A 81 -7.84 -13.88 -11.97
N ARG A 82 -9.13 -13.99 -12.32
CA ARG A 82 -10.15 -13.03 -11.94
C ARG A 82 -10.41 -13.06 -10.43
N SER A 83 -10.66 -14.25 -9.87
CA SER A 83 -10.87 -14.41 -8.42
C SER A 83 -9.64 -13.93 -7.62
N GLN A 84 -8.44 -14.21 -8.11
CA GLN A 84 -7.20 -13.69 -7.49
C GLN A 84 -7.15 -12.16 -7.53
N MET A 85 -7.45 -11.54 -8.68
CA MET A 85 -7.46 -10.09 -8.82
C MET A 85 -8.50 -9.45 -7.90
N VAL A 86 -9.72 -9.98 -7.86
CA VAL A 86 -10.81 -9.50 -7.00
C VAL A 86 -10.42 -9.61 -5.52
N SER A 87 -9.86 -10.76 -5.12
CA SER A 87 -9.44 -10.99 -3.73
C SER A 87 -8.32 -10.03 -3.32
N VAL A 88 -7.33 -9.82 -4.18
CA VAL A 88 -6.25 -8.84 -3.94
C VAL A 88 -6.79 -7.41 -3.88
N ALA A 89 -7.72 -7.05 -4.77
CA ALA A 89 -8.31 -5.72 -4.79
C ALA A 89 -9.09 -5.40 -3.49
N VAL A 90 -9.98 -6.30 -3.07
CA VAL A 90 -10.73 -6.15 -1.82
C VAL A 90 -9.81 -6.20 -0.61
N GLY A 91 -8.83 -7.11 -0.62
CA GLY A 91 -7.81 -7.21 0.44
C GLY A 91 -6.97 -5.96 0.58
N TYR A 92 -6.73 -5.23 -0.52
CA TYR A 92 -6.02 -3.94 -0.47
C TYR A 92 -6.85 -2.86 0.25
N VAL A 93 -8.15 -2.78 -0.01
CA VAL A 93 -9.05 -1.88 0.74
C VAL A 93 -9.01 -2.24 2.23
N LYS A 94 -9.14 -3.53 2.56
CA LYS A 94 -9.08 -4.02 3.94
C LYS A 94 -7.75 -3.64 4.61
N PHE A 95 -6.63 -3.88 3.94
CA PHE A 95 -5.30 -3.51 4.42
C PHE A 95 -5.20 -2.00 4.74
N LEU A 96 -5.71 -1.13 3.87
CA LEU A 96 -5.67 0.31 4.07
C LEU A 96 -6.59 0.77 5.21
N MET A 97 -7.72 0.10 5.44
CA MET A 97 -8.64 0.41 6.53
C MET A 97 -8.16 -0.09 7.89
N GLU A 98 -7.58 -1.30 7.94
CA GLU A 98 -7.09 -1.92 9.16
C GLU A 98 -5.71 -1.39 9.60
N LYS A 99 -4.94 -0.83 8.66
CA LYS A 99 -3.61 -0.25 8.92
C LYS A 99 -3.55 1.22 8.50
N PRO A 100 -4.33 2.10 9.14
CA PRO A 100 -4.44 3.51 8.74
C PRO A 100 -3.10 4.26 8.80
N HIS A 101 -2.15 3.81 9.63
CA HIS A 101 -0.80 4.35 9.71
C HIS A 101 0.03 4.12 8.44
N TYR A 102 -0.28 3.11 7.62
CA TYR A 102 0.38 2.88 6.33
C TYR A 102 -0.27 3.65 5.19
N ARG A 103 -1.54 4.00 5.34
CA ARG A 103 -2.35 4.62 4.27
C ARG A 103 -1.74 5.91 3.73
N GLN A 104 -1.32 6.82 4.59
CA GLN A 104 -0.72 8.08 4.14
C GLN A 104 0.56 7.84 3.35
N THR A 105 1.39 6.88 3.77
CA THR A 105 2.62 6.53 3.04
C THR A 105 2.30 5.99 1.64
N LEU A 106 1.28 5.12 1.51
CA LEU A 106 0.87 4.55 0.22
C LEU A 106 0.16 5.55 -0.69
N MET A 107 -0.46 6.59 -0.13
CA MET A 107 -1.19 7.63 -0.86
C MET A 107 -0.35 8.89 -1.12
N LEU A 108 0.94 8.89 -0.80
CA LEU A 108 1.84 10.01 -1.07
C LEU A 108 1.85 10.35 -2.58
N LYS A 109 1.78 11.65 -2.89
CA LYS A 109 1.76 12.12 -4.28
C LYS A 109 3.09 11.82 -4.98
N ASN A 110 3.03 11.31 -6.20
CA ASN A 110 4.22 11.04 -7.02
C ASN A 110 5.13 12.27 -7.23
N ALA A 111 4.57 13.50 -7.21
CA ALA A 111 5.34 14.74 -7.35
C ALA A 111 6.36 14.96 -6.23
N ASP A 112 6.14 14.35 -5.05
CA ASP A 112 7.08 14.41 -3.93
C ASP A 112 8.28 13.45 -4.10
N PHE A 113 8.27 12.62 -5.16
CA PHE A 113 9.15 11.45 -5.32
C PHE A 113 9.80 11.32 -6.69
N ASP A 114 9.91 12.42 -7.47
CA ASP A 114 10.53 12.40 -8.80
C ASP A 114 11.90 11.69 -8.78
N ASN A 115 11.95 10.52 -9.43
CA ASN A 115 13.15 9.72 -9.79
C ASN A 115 14.12 9.35 -8.66
N LEU A 116 13.71 9.44 -7.38
CA LEU A 116 14.63 9.36 -6.23
C LEU A 116 14.47 8.10 -5.39
N TYR A 117 13.44 7.28 -5.66
CA TYR A 117 13.13 6.11 -4.84
C TYR A 117 13.08 4.85 -5.70
N HIS A 118 13.56 3.72 -5.15
CA HIS A 118 13.56 2.43 -5.82
C HIS A 118 12.14 1.89 -6.08
N ARG A 119 11.18 2.29 -5.26
CA ARG A 119 9.76 1.96 -5.39
C ARG A 119 8.92 3.21 -5.15
N LYS A 120 7.87 3.41 -5.96
CA LYS A 120 6.90 4.49 -5.75
C LYS A 120 5.88 4.06 -4.69
N PRO A 121 5.38 4.99 -3.86
CA PRO A 121 4.29 4.69 -2.94
C PRO A 121 3.08 4.14 -3.69
N GLY A 122 2.48 3.05 -3.20
CA GLY A 122 1.33 2.41 -3.84
C GLY A 122 1.60 1.91 -5.26
N GLU A 123 2.87 1.72 -5.64
CA GLU A 123 3.24 1.08 -6.91
C GLU A 123 2.69 -0.34 -6.95
N VAL A 124 2.10 -0.70 -8.10
CA VAL A 124 1.67 -2.08 -8.33
C VAL A 124 2.90 -2.97 -8.29
N ASN A 125 2.94 -3.92 -7.35
CA ASN A 125 4.06 -4.84 -7.26
C ASN A 125 4.02 -5.88 -8.39
N SER A 126 5.15 -6.53 -8.63
CA SER A 126 5.30 -7.52 -9.70
C SER A 126 4.26 -8.66 -9.63
N ARG A 127 3.83 -9.02 -8.42
CA ARG A 127 2.81 -10.06 -8.22
C ARG A 127 1.44 -9.61 -8.70
N THR A 128 1.04 -8.39 -8.37
CA THR A 128 -0.21 -7.79 -8.88
C THR A 128 -0.15 -7.64 -10.40
N GLU A 129 0.98 -7.20 -10.96
CA GLU A 129 1.17 -7.08 -12.42
C GLU A 129 1.00 -8.42 -13.12
N GLN A 130 1.56 -9.51 -12.58
CA GLN A 130 1.38 -10.87 -13.12
C GLN A 130 -0.09 -11.30 -13.12
N ILE A 131 -0.82 -11.04 -12.03
CA ILE A 131 -2.26 -11.36 -11.95
C ILE A 131 -3.02 -10.54 -12.97
N MET A 132 -2.75 -9.24 -13.06
CA MET A 132 -3.37 -8.32 -14.01
C MET A 132 -3.13 -8.76 -15.46
N GLN A 133 -1.91 -9.17 -15.80
CA GLN A 133 -1.57 -9.68 -17.14
C GLN A 133 -2.33 -10.97 -17.45
N ARG A 134 -2.40 -11.91 -16.50
CA ARG A 134 -3.18 -13.16 -16.67
C ARG A 134 -4.67 -12.89 -16.87
N VAL A 135 -5.25 -11.90 -16.17
CA VAL A 135 -6.66 -11.49 -16.40
C VAL A 135 -6.81 -10.94 -17.81
N LYS A 136 -5.93 -10.03 -18.23
CA LYS A 136 -5.96 -9.45 -19.58
C LYS A 136 -5.92 -10.53 -20.67
N GLU A 137 -5.03 -11.52 -20.53
CA GLU A 137 -4.88 -12.64 -21.45
C GLU A 137 -6.10 -13.59 -21.42
N ALA A 138 -6.61 -13.94 -20.24
CA ALA A 138 -7.74 -14.85 -20.08
C ALA A 138 -9.04 -14.34 -20.70
N TYR A 139 -9.20 -13.00 -20.78
CA TYR A 139 -10.37 -12.35 -21.34
C TYR A 139 -10.11 -11.67 -22.71
N ASP A 140 -8.94 -11.89 -23.30
CA ASP A 140 -8.53 -11.32 -24.59
C ASP A 140 -8.77 -9.79 -24.67
N LEU A 141 -8.40 -9.07 -23.60
CA LEU A 141 -8.67 -7.64 -23.48
C LEU A 141 -7.67 -6.81 -24.27
N SER A 142 -8.16 -5.93 -25.16
CA SER A 142 -7.30 -4.92 -25.79
C SER A 142 -6.69 -3.99 -24.76
N ASP A 143 -5.56 -3.34 -25.08
CA ASP A 143 -4.89 -2.38 -24.19
C ASP A 143 -5.82 -1.23 -23.77
N GLU A 144 -6.68 -0.79 -24.66
CA GLU A 144 -7.65 0.28 -24.40
C GLU A 144 -8.71 -0.15 -23.38
N VAL A 145 -9.32 -1.31 -23.57
CA VAL A 145 -10.34 -1.86 -22.67
C VAL A 145 -9.70 -2.13 -21.29
N TRP A 146 -8.53 -2.78 -21.31
CA TRP A 146 -7.78 -3.04 -20.07
C TRP A 146 -7.50 -1.77 -19.27
N ARG A 147 -6.99 -0.72 -19.92
CA ARG A 147 -6.69 0.55 -19.28
C ARG A 147 -7.92 1.18 -18.62
N ARG A 148 -9.09 1.12 -19.27
CA ARG A 148 -10.36 1.64 -18.73
C ARG A 148 -10.81 0.84 -17.51
N LYS A 149 -10.77 -0.49 -17.58
CA LYS A 149 -11.13 -1.38 -16.44
C LYS A 149 -10.18 -1.21 -15.26
N ALA A 150 -8.89 -1.13 -15.49
CA ALA A 150 -7.88 -0.89 -14.46
C ALA A 150 -8.08 0.48 -13.78
N LEU A 151 -8.39 1.54 -14.55
CA LEU A 151 -8.71 2.86 -14.00
C LEU A 151 -9.95 2.80 -13.11
N MET A 152 -11.02 2.12 -13.57
CA MET A 152 -12.26 2.03 -12.81
C MET A 152 -12.08 1.25 -11.50
N VAL A 153 -11.39 0.10 -11.54
CA VAL A 153 -11.09 -0.66 -10.32
C VAL A 153 -10.27 0.19 -9.35
N ARG A 154 -9.22 0.87 -9.81
CA ARG A 154 -8.43 1.75 -8.94
C ARG A 154 -9.26 2.89 -8.35
N ALA A 155 -10.09 3.54 -9.17
CA ALA A 155 -10.98 4.61 -8.69
C ALA A 155 -11.95 4.10 -7.62
N LEU A 156 -12.53 2.91 -7.82
CA LEU A 156 -13.39 2.26 -6.84
C LEU A 156 -12.62 1.98 -5.53
N LEU A 157 -11.43 1.40 -5.58
CA LEU A 157 -10.65 1.08 -4.38
C LEU A 157 -10.31 2.33 -3.56
N PHE A 158 -9.73 3.35 -4.20
CA PHE A 158 -9.37 4.59 -3.50
C PHE A 158 -10.58 5.41 -3.07
N GLY A 159 -11.64 5.44 -3.91
CA GLY A 159 -12.92 6.07 -3.57
C GLY A 159 -13.57 5.42 -2.35
N SER A 160 -13.59 4.08 -2.30
CA SER A 160 -14.13 3.35 -1.15
C SER A 160 -13.37 3.65 0.14
N VAL A 161 -12.04 3.63 0.10
CA VAL A 161 -11.21 3.99 1.27
C VAL A 161 -11.49 5.41 1.73
N PHE A 162 -11.62 6.36 0.81
CA PHE A 162 -11.96 7.74 1.14
C PHE A 162 -13.34 7.87 1.79
N MET A 163 -14.36 7.20 1.23
CA MET A 163 -15.74 7.23 1.74
C MET A 163 -15.85 6.56 3.12
N PHE A 164 -15.11 5.47 3.34
CA PHE A 164 -15.04 4.82 4.66
C PHE A 164 -14.36 5.72 5.70
N ASP A 165 -13.27 6.37 5.32
CA ASP A 165 -12.51 7.25 6.22
C ASP A 165 -13.27 8.52 6.58
N SER A 166 -14.03 9.08 5.63
CA SER A 166 -14.90 10.26 5.86
C SER A 166 -16.18 9.92 6.62
N GLY A 167 -16.52 8.64 6.79
CA GLY A 167 -17.78 8.19 7.40
C GLY A 167 -18.99 8.33 6.50
N GLU A 168 -18.83 8.67 5.22
CA GLU A 168 -19.92 8.70 4.23
C GLU A 168 -20.52 7.30 4.03
N PHE A 169 -19.66 6.27 4.02
CA PHE A 169 -20.05 4.87 4.05
C PHE A 169 -19.44 4.17 5.27
N LYS A 170 -20.16 3.19 5.81
CA LYS A 170 -19.62 2.37 6.90
C LYS A 170 -18.70 1.30 6.35
N TYR A 171 -17.53 1.14 6.98
CA TYR A 171 -16.64 0.01 6.72
C TYR A 171 -17.19 -1.24 7.41
N THR A 172 -17.74 -2.17 6.65
CA THR A 172 -18.34 -3.43 7.11
C THR A 172 -18.00 -4.55 6.13
N GLU A 173 -18.19 -5.81 6.52
CA GLU A 173 -18.04 -6.93 5.58
C GLU A 173 -19.03 -6.82 4.40
N ASP A 174 -20.27 -6.34 4.62
CA ASP A 174 -21.25 -6.14 3.54
C ASP A 174 -20.74 -5.13 2.50
N SER A 175 -20.16 -4.02 2.95
CA SER A 175 -19.58 -3.03 2.02
C SER A 175 -18.35 -3.55 1.28
N LEU A 176 -17.57 -4.46 1.86
CA LEU A 176 -16.50 -5.17 1.15
C LEU A 176 -17.05 -6.15 0.13
N GLU A 177 -18.16 -6.84 0.42
CA GLU A 177 -18.84 -7.70 -0.54
C GLU A 177 -19.46 -6.89 -1.69
N ASP A 178 -19.98 -5.69 -1.45
CA ASP A 178 -20.43 -4.79 -2.52
C ASP A 178 -19.27 -4.42 -3.46
N ILE A 179 -18.11 -4.08 -2.91
CA ILE A 179 -16.90 -3.81 -3.72
C ILE A 179 -16.51 -5.04 -4.52
N ARG A 180 -16.52 -6.23 -3.90
CA ARG A 180 -16.26 -7.51 -4.55
C ARG A 180 -17.20 -7.74 -5.72
N TYR A 181 -18.49 -7.55 -5.49
CA TYR A 181 -19.54 -7.71 -6.50
C TYR A 181 -19.33 -6.76 -7.68
N ILE A 182 -19.08 -5.46 -7.41
CA ILE A 182 -18.88 -4.46 -8.47
C ILE A 182 -17.67 -4.82 -9.34
N ILE A 183 -16.52 -5.20 -8.72
CA ILE A 183 -15.33 -5.61 -9.48
C ILE A 183 -15.61 -6.86 -10.30
N ASN A 184 -16.28 -7.85 -9.73
CA ASN A 184 -16.66 -9.07 -10.47
C ASN A 184 -17.52 -8.74 -11.70
N ARG A 185 -18.55 -7.91 -11.52
CA ARG A 185 -19.46 -7.49 -12.62
C ARG A 185 -18.72 -6.79 -13.75
N GLU A 186 -17.70 -6.00 -13.45
CA GLU A 186 -16.90 -5.31 -14.45
C GLU A 186 -16.20 -6.28 -15.42
N PHE A 187 -15.87 -7.48 -14.95
CA PHE A 187 -15.22 -8.52 -15.75
C PHE A 187 -16.18 -9.63 -16.22
N GLU A 188 -17.48 -9.55 -15.92
CA GLU A 188 -18.51 -10.45 -16.46
C GLU A 188 -19.11 -9.95 -17.78
N VAL A 189 -19.14 -8.63 -17.97
CA VAL A 189 -19.72 -7.99 -19.15
C VAL A 189 -18.64 -7.83 -20.21
N LEU A 190 -18.44 -8.86 -21.01
CA LEU A 190 -17.61 -8.87 -22.21
C LEU A 190 -18.42 -9.39 -23.39
#